data_2fda2ae120fe3bf2abad50d04a274e34
#
_entry.id   2fda2ae120fe3bf2abad50d04a274e34
#
_cell.length_a   1.000
_cell.length_b   1.000
_cell.length_c   1.000
_cell.angle_alpha   90.00
_cell.angle_beta   90.00
_cell.angle_gamma   90.00
#
_symmetry.space_group_name_H-M   'P 1'
#
loop_
_entity.id
_entity.type
_entity.pdbx_description
1 polymer ?
#
loop_
_entity_poly.entity_id
_entity_poly.type
_entity_poly.pdbx_seq_one_letter_code
_entity_poly.pdbx_strand_id
1 'polypeptide(L)'
;MWDSAMRVIIESPIWGWGFVKEEWFTSHMSSFAYGPHNFILSLFIFGGVLLFTVFIMIVYHTIISVKAYINERIGQYVIFSAVCLYFMGLMEMYPFTIMFYILIVMYYYQYTDKKNNNHY
;
A
#
# COMPACT_ATOMS: atom_id res chain seq x y z
N MET A 1 -5.82 18.46 9.71
CA MET A 1 -5.77 16.98 9.66
C MET A 1 -4.41 16.46 9.21
N TRP A 2 -3.89 16.77 8.03
CA TRP A 2 -2.56 16.31 7.60
C TRP A 2 -1.43 16.84 8.48
N ASP A 3 -1.51 18.08 8.91
CA ASP A 3 -0.57 18.68 9.85
C ASP A 3 -0.52 17.94 11.21
N SER A 4 -1.67 17.50 11.70
CA SER A 4 -1.74 16.66 12.89
C SER A 4 -1.16 15.26 12.64
N ALA A 5 -1.38 14.67 11.46
CA ALA A 5 -0.78 13.41 11.08
C ALA A 5 0.75 13.50 11.02
N MET A 6 1.29 14.57 10.46
CA MET A 6 2.75 14.81 10.42
C MET A 6 3.36 14.92 11.81
N ARG A 7 2.70 15.60 12.75
CA ARG A 7 3.17 15.67 14.15
C ARG A 7 3.26 14.28 14.77
N VAL A 8 2.21 13.50 14.65
CA VAL A 8 2.16 12.12 15.17
C VAL A 8 3.24 11.22 14.54
N ILE A 9 3.52 11.37 13.24
CA ILE A 9 4.59 10.62 12.56
C ILE A 9 5.98 11.00 13.13
N ILE A 10 6.23 12.27 13.40
CA ILE A 10 7.50 12.74 13.97
C ILE A 10 7.76 12.17 15.37
N GLU A 11 6.72 11.87 16.14
CA GLU A 11 6.86 11.28 17.48
C GLU A 11 7.34 9.81 17.44
N SER A 12 7.00 9.05 16.38
CA SER A 12 7.46 7.67 16.19
C SER A 12 7.80 7.37 14.72
N PRO A 13 8.88 7.95 14.16
CA PRO A 13 9.13 7.93 12.72
C PRO A 13 9.58 6.57 12.18
N ILE A 14 10.27 5.75 13.00
CA ILE A 14 10.86 4.49 12.55
C ILE A 14 9.87 3.34 12.65
N TRP A 15 9.22 3.19 13.79
CA TRP A 15 8.36 2.05 14.13
C TRP A 15 6.86 2.33 13.92
N GLY A 16 6.48 3.62 13.85
CA GLY A 16 5.08 4.03 13.89
C GLY A 16 4.43 3.74 15.26
N TRP A 17 3.10 3.70 15.25
CA TRP A 17 2.26 3.51 16.45
C TRP A 17 1.56 2.13 16.47
N GLY A 18 1.84 1.29 15.46
CA GLY A 18 1.15 0.01 15.28
C GLY A 18 -0.28 0.18 14.74
N PHE A 19 -1.06 -0.89 14.84
CA PHE A 19 -2.47 -0.86 14.43
C PHE A 19 -3.31 -0.17 15.51
N VAL A 20 -3.47 1.13 15.36
CA VAL A 20 -4.25 1.96 16.27
C VAL A 20 -5.74 1.92 15.93
N LYS A 21 -6.58 2.05 16.96
CA LYS A 21 -8.04 2.12 16.81
C LYS A 21 -8.49 3.54 16.49
N GLU A 22 -9.75 3.66 16.08
CA GLU A 22 -10.40 4.93 15.75
C GLU A 22 -10.32 5.97 16.89
N GLU A 23 -10.52 5.53 18.14
CA GLU A 23 -10.44 6.40 19.32
C GLU A 23 -9.04 7.02 19.48
N TRP A 24 -7.99 6.34 19.04
CA TRP A 24 -6.63 6.87 19.05
C TRP A 24 -6.49 8.08 18.12
N PHE A 25 -7.08 8.02 16.91
CA PHE A 25 -7.04 9.13 15.97
C PHE A 25 -7.79 10.36 16.51
N THR A 26 -8.94 10.15 17.16
CA THR A 26 -9.70 11.24 17.74
C THR A 26 -8.97 11.90 18.89
N SER A 27 -8.16 11.16 19.64
CA SER A 27 -7.37 11.71 20.77
C SER A 27 -6.09 12.42 20.36
N HIS A 28 -5.43 11.96 19.28
CA HIS A 28 -4.10 12.47 18.86
C HIS A 28 -4.15 13.43 17.67
N MET A 29 -5.20 13.37 16.85
CA MET A 29 -5.30 14.19 15.66
C MET A 29 -6.38 15.27 15.75
N SER A 30 -7.64 14.89 15.85
CA SER A 30 -8.77 15.79 16.06
C SER A 30 -10.01 15.00 16.46
N SER A 31 -10.96 15.63 17.13
CA SER A 31 -12.22 15.02 17.59
C SER A 31 -13.10 14.41 16.49
N PHE A 32 -12.82 14.69 15.22
CA PHE A 32 -13.54 14.18 14.06
C PHE A 32 -12.67 13.29 13.16
N ALA A 33 -11.44 12.95 13.58
CA ALA A 33 -10.53 12.18 12.75
C ALA A 33 -10.75 10.68 12.94
N TYR A 34 -11.25 10.01 11.89
CA TYR A 34 -11.27 8.54 11.80
C TYR A 34 -9.98 7.99 11.20
N GLY A 35 -9.08 8.86 10.78
CA GLY A 35 -7.79 8.54 10.18
C GLY A 35 -7.28 9.69 9.30
N PRO A 36 -6.07 9.58 8.74
CA PRO A 36 -5.48 10.65 7.93
C PRO A 36 -6.11 10.81 6.55
N HIS A 37 -7.03 9.94 6.13
CA HIS A 37 -7.60 9.86 4.76
C HIS A 37 -6.54 9.97 3.66
N ASN A 38 -5.37 9.41 3.94
CA ASN A 38 -4.24 9.36 3.02
C ASN A 38 -3.44 8.09 3.33
N PHE A 39 -3.34 7.23 2.35
CA PHE A 39 -2.68 5.93 2.48
C PHE A 39 -1.20 6.03 2.90
N ILE A 40 -0.45 6.99 2.32
CA ILE A 40 0.98 7.16 2.64
C ILE A 40 1.15 7.58 4.10
N LEU A 41 0.35 8.53 4.56
CA LEU A 41 0.37 8.96 5.96
C LEU A 41 -0.03 7.82 6.90
N SER A 42 -0.99 6.98 6.49
CA SER A 42 -1.39 5.79 7.25
C SER A 42 -0.25 4.78 7.40
N LEU A 43 0.54 4.54 6.33
CA LEU A 43 1.72 3.67 6.40
C LEU A 43 2.73 4.18 7.44
N PHE A 44 3.01 5.48 7.45
CA PHE A 44 3.92 6.07 8.42
C PHE A 44 3.37 6.02 9.84
N ILE A 45 2.07 6.26 10.03
CA ILE A 45 1.45 6.17 11.37
C ILE A 45 1.49 4.73 11.88
N PHE A 46 1.16 3.73 11.06
CA PHE A 46 1.09 2.35 11.52
C PHE A 46 2.46 1.69 11.70
N GLY A 47 3.42 1.91 10.82
CA GLY A 47 4.70 1.21 10.87
C GLY A 47 5.93 2.03 10.53
N GLY A 48 5.80 3.35 10.50
CA GLY A 48 6.91 4.27 10.28
C GLY A 48 7.61 4.05 8.94
N VAL A 49 8.88 4.44 8.91
CA VAL A 49 9.77 4.27 7.75
C VAL A 49 9.93 2.79 7.39
N LEU A 50 9.87 1.87 8.36
CA LEU A 50 10.03 0.43 8.09
C LEU A 50 8.90 -0.10 7.22
N LEU A 51 7.64 0.14 7.59
CA LEU A 51 6.50 -0.32 6.79
C LEU A 51 6.47 0.36 5.43
N PHE A 52 6.79 1.65 5.37
CA PHE A 52 6.89 2.37 4.11
C PHE A 52 7.97 1.77 3.19
N THR A 53 9.14 1.40 3.73
CA THR A 53 10.21 0.76 2.96
C THR A 53 9.76 -0.59 2.40
N VAL A 54 9.12 -1.42 3.23
CA VAL A 54 8.56 -2.71 2.77
C VAL A 54 7.54 -2.48 1.65
N PHE A 55 6.67 -1.50 1.79
CA PHE A 55 5.71 -1.13 0.76
C PHE A 55 6.41 -0.75 -0.56
N ILE A 56 7.43 0.11 -0.53
CA ILE A 56 8.20 0.49 -1.71
C ILE A 56 8.87 -0.72 -2.36
N MET A 57 9.43 -1.64 -1.57
CA MET A 57 10.01 -2.88 -2.10
C MET A 57 8.97 -3.74 -2.83
N ILE A 58 7.77 -3.89 -2.26
CA ILE A 58 6.67 -4.63 -2.89
C ILE A 58 6.28 -3.98 -4.22
N VAL A 59 6.09 -2.66 -4.23
CA VAL A 59 5.76 -1.91 -5.45
C VAL A 59 6.86 -2.08 -6.52
N TYR A 60 8.12 -1.94 -6.14
CA TYR A 60 9.26 -2.11 -7.03
C TYR A 60 9.30 -3.50 -7.66
N HIS A 61 9.18 -4.56 -6.85
CA HIS A 61 9.13 -5.93 -7.36
C HIS A 61 7.93 -6.18 -8.27
N THR A 62 6.77 -5.62 -7.92
CA THR A 62 5.58 -5.71 -8.75
C THR A 62 5.79 -5.06 -10.12
N ILE A 63 6.37 -3.85 -10.15
CA ILE A 63 6.65 -3.14 -11.41
C ILE A 63 7.61 -3.94 -12.30
N ILE A 64 8.69 -4.49 -11.72
CA ILE A 64 9.63 -5.32 -12.50
C ILE A 64 8.95 -6.54 -13.06
N SER A 65 8.16 -7.22 -12.24
CA SER A 65 7.45 -8.43 -12.65
C SER A 65 6.42 -8.14 -13.76
N VAL A 66 5.69 -7.04 -13.65
CA VAL A 66 4.68 -6.63 -14.64
C VAL A 66 5.31 -6.20 -15.97
N LYS A 67 6.55 -5.67 -15.97
CA LYS A 67 7.26 -5.33 -17.21
C LYS A 67 7.39 -6.50 -18.19
N ALA A 68 7.49 -7.73 -17.69
CA ALA A 68 7.55 -8.92 -18.52
C ALA A 68 6.23 -9.18 -19.30
N TYR A 69 5.11 -8.69 -18.78
CA TYR A 69 3.76 -8.92 -19.32
C TYR A 69 3.10 -7.66 -19.90
N ILE A 70 3.86 -6.55 -20.01
CA ILE A 70 3.30 -5.24 -20.43
C ILE A 70 2.72 -5.28 -21.85
N ASN A 71 3.20 -6.19 -22.70
CA ASN A 71 2.72 -6.37 -24.06
C ASN A 71 1.47 -7.26 -24.15
N GLU A 72 1.09 -7.90 -23.07
CA GLU A 72 -0.10 -8.72 -22.99
C GLU A 72 -1.29 -7.90 -22.50
N ARG A 73 -2.49 -8.16 -23.02
CA ARG A 73 -3.72 -7.46 -22.60
C ARG A 73 -3.94 -7.56 -21.08
N ILE A 74 -3.65 -8.72 -20.51
CA ILE A 74 -3.80 -8.96 -19.05
C ILE A 74 -2.85 -8.03 -18.27
N GLY A 75 -1.57 -7.90 -18.68
CA GLY A 75 -0.61 -7.01 -18.05
C GLY A 75 -1.06 -5.55 -18.08
N GLN A 76 -1.65 -5.09 -19.18
CA GLN A 76 -2.17 -3.74 -19.32
C GLN A 76 -3.36 -3.47 -18.36
N TYR A 77 -4.31 -4.41 -18.24
CA TYR A 77 -5.42 -4.29 -17.29
C TYR A 77 -4.95 -4.24 -15.84
N VAL A 78 -3.95 -5.04 -15.52
CA VAL A 78 -3.36 -5.08 -14.19
C VAL A 78 -2.69 -3.75 -13.84
N ILE A 79 -1.88 -3.19 -14.75
CA ILE A 79 -1.25 -1.87 -14.55
C ILE A 79 -2.31 -0.80 -14.37
N PHE A 80 -3.32 -0.77 -15.23
CA PHE A 80 -4.40 0.21 -15.15
C PHE A 80 -5.14 0.11 -13.81
N SER A 81 -5.47 -1.10 -13.37
CA SER A 81 -6.12 -1.33 -12.08
C SER A 81 -5.24 -0.88 -10.91
N ALA A 82 -3.94 -1.17 -10.94
CA ALA A 82 -3.00 -0.74 -9.91
C ALA A 82 -2.88 0.79 -9.83
N VAL A 83 -2.85 1.47 -10.99
CA VAL A 83 -2.82 2.94 -11.05
C VAL A 83 -4.11 3.53 -10.47
N CYS A 84 -5.28 3.00 -10.86
CA CYS A 84 -6.56 3.46 -10.31
C CYS A 84 -6.63 3.29 -8.79
N LEU A 85 -6.20 2.14 -8.27
CA LEU A 85 -6.18 1.85 -6.84
C LEU A 85 -5.18 2.75 -6.10
N TYR A 86 -4.05 3.07 -6.70
CA TYR A 86 -3.09 4.03 -6.14
C TYR A 86 -3.74 5.41 -5.97
N PHE A 87 -4.42 5.91 -7.00
CA PHE A 87 -5.13 7.19 -6.91
C PHE A 87 -6.27 7.17 -5.87
N MET A 88 -7.04 6.10 -5.80
CA MET A 88 -8.05 5.93 -4.76
C MET A 88 -7.42 5.90 -3.36
N GLY A 89 -6.29 5.20 -3.19
CA GLY A 89 -5.56 5.11 -1.93
C GLY A 89 -4.99 6.44 -1.42
N LEU A 90 -4.71 7.39 -2.31
CA LEU A 90 -4.29 8.73 -1.90
C LEU A 90 -5.42 9.51 -1.20
N MET A 91 -6.67 9.14 -1.43
CA MET A 91 -7.84 9.83 -0.91
C MET A 91 -8.54 9.08 0.24
N GLU A 92 -8.31 7.78 0.38
CA GLU A 92 -9.05 6.93 1.33
C GLU A 92 -8.16 5.90 2.03
N MET A 93 -8.49 5.53 3.28
CA MET A 93 -7.77 4.49 4.04
C MET A 93 -8.10 3.06 3.60
N TYR A 94 -9.30 2.82 3.05
CA TYR A 94 -9.84 1.48 2.75
C TYR A 94 -9.14 0.73 1.59
N PRO A 95 -8.57 1.37 0.57
CA PRO A 95 -7.91 0.66 -0.53
C PRO A 95 -6.69 -0.16 -0.14
N PHE A 96 -6.12 0.06 1.05
CA PHE A 96 -4.93 -0.67 1.51
C PHE A 96 -5.12 -2.19 1.46
N THR A 97 -6.24 -2.68 1.97
CA THR A 97 -6.52 -4.11 2.01
C THR A 97 -6.69 -4.68 0.60
N ILE A 98 -7.42 -3.99 -0.26
CA ILE A 98 -7.69 -4.41 -1.65
C ILE A 98 -6.39 -4.38 -2.48
N MET A 99 -5.60 -3.31 -2.36
CA MET A 99 -4.33 -3.17 -3.08
C MET A 99 -3.33 -4.25 -2.67
N PHE A 100 -3.25 -4.58 -1.38
CA PHE A 100 -2.39 -5.63 -0.87
C PHE A 100 -2.82 -7.01 -1.38
N TYR A 101 -4.12 -7.30 -1.44
CA TYR A 101 -4.64 -8.54 -2.02
C TYR A 101 -4.34 -8.64 -3.51
N ILE A 102 -4.50 -7.57 -4.27
CA ILE A 102 -4.19 -7.57 -5.71
C ILE A 102 -2.70 -7.85 -5.94
N LEU A 103 -1.81 -7.20 -5.18
CA LEU A 103 -0.36 -7.43 -5.28
C LEU A 103 0.01 -8.88 -4.95
N ILE A 104 -0.61 -9.47 -3.92
CA ILE A 104 -0.40 -10.88 -3.56
C ILE A 104 -0.89 -11.81 -4.66
N VAL A 105 -2.10 -11.58 -5.20
CA VAL A 105 -2.67 -12.41 -6.28
C VAL A 105 -1.80 -12.32 -7.53
N MET A 106 -1.31 -11.14 -7.89
CA MET A 106 -0.42 -10.95 -9.02
C MET A 106 0.91 -11.69 -8.84
N TYR A 107 1.51 -11.58 -7.65
CA TYR A 107 2.75 -12.29 -7.32
C TYR A 107 2.55 -13.82 -7.40
N TYR A 108 1.43 -14.32 -6.86
CA TYR A 108 1.10 -15.76 -6.91
C TYR A 108 0.88 -16.25 -8.34
N TYR A 109 0.18 -15.49 -9.18
CA TYR A 109 -0.05 -15.83 -10.58
C TYR A 109 1.27 -15.94 -11.35
N GLN A 110 2.19 -15.01 -11.17
CA GLN A 110 3.51 -15.02 -11.80
C GLN A 110 4.37 -16.19 -11.33
N TYR A 111 4.30 -16.52 -10.04
CA TYR A 111 5.03 -17.65 -9.49
C TYR A 111 4.56 -18.99 -10.10
N THR A 112 3.25 -19.17 -10.27
CA THR A 112 2.67 -20.39 -10.87
C THR A 112 2.95 -20.49 -12.36
N ASP A 113 2.88 -19.40 -13.11
CA ASP A 113 3.16 -19.36 -14.54
C ASP A 113 4.63 -19.67 -14.82
N LYS A 114 5.55 -19.08 -14.08
CA LYS A 114 6.99 -19.36 -14.20
C LYS A 114 7.34 -20.81 -13.87
N LYS A 115 6.63 -21.44 -12.93
CA LYS A 115 6.81 -22.85 -12.58
C LYS A 115 6.32 -23.76 -13.70
N ASN A 116 5.22 -23.45 -14.36
CA ASN A 116 4.67 -24.24 -15.46
C ASN A 116 5.54 -24.15 -16.74
N ASN A 117 6.11 -22.98 -17.04
CA ASN A 117 6.95 -22.76 -18.22
C ASN A 117 8.37 -23.32 -18.09
N ASN A 118 8.84 -23.66 -16.89
CA ASN A 118 10.15 -24.31 -16.68
C ASN A 118 10.08 -25.85 -16.74
N HIS A 119 8.92 -26.44 -17.04
CA HIS A 119 8.73 -27.88 -17.18
C HIS A 119 8.61 -28.34 -18.64
N TYR A 120 8.89 -27.46 -19.62
CA TYR A 120 9.04 -27.72 -21.03
C TYR A 120 10.43 -27.28 -21.49
#